data_c4643bd329a2f9a195f7bf5406246308
#
_entry.id   c4643bd329a2f9a195f7bf5406246308
#
_cell.length_a   1.000
_cell.length_b   1.000
_cell.length_c   1.000
_cell.angle_alpha   90.00
_cell.angle_beta   90.00
_cell.angle_gamma   90.00
#
_symmetry.space_group_name_H-M   'P 1'
#
loop_
_entity.id
_entity.type
_entity.pdbx_description
1 polymer ?
#
loop_
_entity_poly.entity_id
_entity_poly.type
_entity_poly.pdbx_seq_one_letter_code
_entity_poly.pdbx_strand_id
1 'polypeptide(L)'
;MKLTILGTGNATVSECYNTCYAISDEGKHFLVDAGGGNRILKVLKDTGIDMNDIHDIFVTHEHVDHVLGIIWLVRMIGQRMNQGKYEGDLRIYCHEELAEKIQAIVNMTIQQKVCKHMGERIQFDVVKDGDSRTILGCPVTFFDIGSTKAKQFGFTMQLKSGKKFT
;
A
#
# COMPACT_ATOMS: atom_id res chain seq x y z
N MET A 1 5.06 -17.37 5.70
CA MET A 1 5.09 -15.89 5.57
C MET A 1 6.49 -15.42 5.24
N LYS A 2 6.65 -14.49 4.30
CA LYS A 2 7.94 -13.99 3.76
C LYS A 2 7.92 -12.45 3.74
N LEU A 3 9.01 -11.81 4.17
CA LEU A 3 9.26 -10.38 3.98
C LEU A 3 10.13 -10.18 2.73
N THR A 4 9.69 -9.33 1.82
CA THR A 4 10.44 -8.95 0.61
C THR A 4 10.67 -7.44 0.63
N ILE A 5 11.92 -7.01 0.78
CA ILE A 5 12.27 -5.59 0.70
C ILE A 5 12.30 -5.17 -0.77
N LEU A 6 11.49 -4.19 -1.13
CA LEU A 6 11.34 -3.68 -2.49
C LEU A 6 12.19 -2.44 -2.74
N GLY A 7 12.48 -1.69 -1.70
CA GLY A 7 13.36 -0.53 -1.72
C GLY A 7 13.85 -0.16 -0.34
N THR A 8 15.02 0.47 -0.27
CA THR A 8 15.71 0.87 0.97
C THR A 8 16.15 2.32 0.98
N GLY A 9 15.83 3.07 -0.07
CA GLY A 9 16.30 4.44 -0.26
C GLY A 9 15.44 5.48 0.47
N ASN A 10 16.05 6.57 0.90
CA ASN A 10 15.35 7.75 1.40
C ASN A 10 14.76 8.59 0.24
N ALA A 11 14.13 9.72 0.56
CA ALA A 11 13.45 10.59 -0.41
C ALA A 11 14.31 11.04 -1.60
N THR A 12 15.61 11.23 -1.40
CA THR A 12 16.53 11.81 -2.41
C THR A 12 17.41 10.77 -3.11
N VAL A 13 17.21 9.48 -2.84
CA VAL A 13 18.03 8.42 -3.43
C VAL A 13 17.78 8.31 -4.93
N SER A 14 18.86 8.08 -5.71
CA SER A 14 18.81 7.87 -7.16
C SER A 14 19.20 6.44 -7.58
N GLU A 15 20.02 5.75 -6.80
CA GLU A 15 20.61 4.46 -7.18
C GLU A 15 19.74 3.26 -6.83
N CYS A 16 18.92 3.35 -5.78
CA CYS A 16 17.98 2.30 -5.40
C CYS A 16 16.54 2.83 -5.37
N TYR A 17 15.57 1.99 -5.02
CA TYR A 17 14.19 2.42 -4.89
C TYR A 17 13.91 2.89 -3.46
N ASN A 18 12.93 3.80 -3.32
CA ASN A 18 12.51 4.31 -2.01
C ASN A 18 11.98 3.21 -1.10
N THR A 19 12.07 3.42 0.21
CA THR A 19 11.70 2.44 1.21
C THR A 19 10.26 1.96 1.03
N CYS A 20 10.12 0.69 0.73
CA CYS A 20 8.86 -0.03 0.70
C CYS A 20 9.13 -1.54 0.75
N TYR A 21 8.14 -2.32 1.19
CA TYR A 21 8.28 -3.76 1.30
C TYR A 21 6.94 -4.49 1.17
N ALA A 22 6.99 -5.79 0.96
CA ALA A 22 5.83 -6.66 0.94
C ALA A 22 5.96 -7.78 1.96
N ILE A 23 4.88 -8.06 2.69
CA ILE A 23 4.71 -9.28 3.47
C ILE A 23 3.84 -10.22 2.65
N SER A 24 4.32 -11.44 2.44
CA SER A 24 3.65 -12.43 1.58
C SER A 24 3.30 -13.69 2.36
N ASP A 25 2.10 -14.21 2.13
CA ASP A 25 1.65 -15.50 2.68
C ASP A 25 0.71 -16.17 1.66
N GLU A 26 0.95 -17.44 1.38
CA GLU A 26 0.11 -18.26 0.48
C GLU A 26 -0.20 -17.59 -0.87
N GLY A 27 0.79 -16.92 -1.47
CA GLY A 27 0.66 -16.24 -2.76
C GLY A 27 -0.01 -14.87 -2.73
N LYS A 28 -0.51 -14.42 -1.56
CA LYS A 28 -1.07 -13.07 -1.39
C LYS A 28 -0.05 -12.13 -0.76
N HIS A 29 -0.22 -10.83 -1.02
CA HIS A 29 0.76 -9.82 -0.62
C HIS A 29 0.09 -8.64 0.10
N PHE A 30 0.65 -8.29 1.25
CA PHE A 30 0.40 -7.04 1.95
C PHE A 30 1.56 -6.09 1.68
N LEU A 31 1.30 -5.01 0.95
CA LEU A 31 2.31 -4.02 0.58
C LEU A 31 2.34 -2.89 1.61
N VAL A 32 3.54 -2.47 2.01
CA VAL A 32 3.75 -1.33 2.90
C VAL A 32 4.54 -0.26 2.15
N ASP A 33 3.90 0.88 1.92
CA ASP A 33 4.30 1.95 1.03
C ASP A 33 4.56 1.47 -0.41
N ALA A 34 4.81 2.37 -1.34
CA ALA A 34 5.07 2.01 -2.73
C ALA A 34 6.15 2.87 -3.40
N GLY A 35 6.92 3.62 -2.62
CA GLY A 35 7.99 4.45 -3.14
C GLY A 35 7.51 5.67 -3.94
N GLY A 36 8.45 6.32 -4.61
CA GLY A 36 8.27 7.65 -5.22
C GLY A 36 7.80 7.66 -6.68
N GLY A 37 7.36 6.53 -7.25
CA GLY A 37 6.89 6.58 -8.64
C GLY A 37 6.66 5.24 -9.32
N ASN A 38 6.64 5.26 -10.66
CA ASN A 38 6.26 4.09 -11.48
C ASN A 38 7.29 2.94 -11.45
N ARG A 39 8.48 3.17 -10.93
CA ARG A 39 9.50 2.12 -10.79
C ARG A 39 9.00 0.95 -9.90
N ILE A 40 8.01 1.19 -9.02
CA ILE A 40 7.35 0.13 -8.25
C ILE A 40 6.87 -1.01 -9.16
N LEU A 41 6.34 -0.70 -10.36
CA LEU A 41 5.83 -1.70 -11.30
C LEU A 41 6.94 -2.66 -11.76
N LYS A 42 8.15 -2.12 -12.00
CA LYS A 42 9.31 -2.93 -12.35
C LYS A 42 9.80 -3.73 -11.15
N VAL A 43 9.87 -3.10 -9.98
CA VAL A 43 10.34 -3.76 -8.76
C VAL A 43 9.45 -4.95 -8.38
N LEU A 44 8.14 -4.82 -8.45
CA LEU A 44 7.21 -5.93 -8.23
C LEU A 44 7.44 -7.06 -9.23
N LYS A 45 7.60 -6.73 -10.52
CA LYS A 45 7.90 -7.73 -11.57
C LYS A 45 9.21 -8.45 -11.31
N ASP A 46 10.28 -7.72 -10.99
CA ASP A 46 11.63 -8.27 -10.75
C ASP A 46 11.66 -9.17 -9.50
N THR A 47 10.80 -8.91 -8.52
CA THR A 47 10.68 -9.72 -7.28
C THR A 47 9.67 -10.85 -7.39
N GLY A 48 8.98 -10.98 -8.54
CA GLY A 48 8.00 -12.03 -8.79
C GLY A 48 6.66 -11.81 -8.06
N ILE A 49 6.37 -10.57 -7.63
CA ILE A 49 5.09 -10.22 -7.02
C ILE A 49 4.10 -9.79 -8.11
N ASP A 50 3.02 -10.56 -8.30
CA ASP A 50 1.96 -10.14 -9.21
C ASP A 50 1.03 -9.13 -8.51
N MET A 51 0.75 -8.03 -9.19
CA MET A 51 -0.21 -7.02 -8.71
C MET A 51 -1.63 -7.57 -8.53
N ASN A 52 -1.98 -8.67 -9.20
CA ASN A 52 -3.28 -9.32 -9.02
C ASN A 52 -3.44 -9.95 -7.63
N ASP A 53 -2.34 -10.21 -6.95
CA ASP A 53 -2.31 -10.83 -5.63
C ASP A 53 -2.06 -9.81 -4.50
N ILE A 54 -2.05 -8.51 -4.83
CA ILE A 54 -1.97 -7.40 -3.86
C ILE A 54 -3.39 -6.90 -3.60
N HIS A 55 -3.96 -7.26 -2.45
CA HIS A 55 -5.30 -6.82 -2.04
C HIS A 55 -5.29 -5.86 -0.87
N ASP A 56 -4.16 -5.75 -0.18
CA ASP A 56 -3.98 -4.93 1.01
C ASP A 56 -2.72 -4.08 0.86
N ILE A 57 -2.86 -2.77 1.00
CA ILE A 57 -1.75 -1.81 0.99
C ILE A 57 -1.87 -0.94 2.23
N PHE A 58 -0.79 -0.77 2.97
CA PHE A 58 -0.70 0.22 4.04
C PHE A 58 0.22 1.35 3.60
N VAL A 59 -0.22 2.59 3.81
CA VAL A 59 0.56 3.79 3.52
C VAL A 59 0.85 4.50 4.84
N THR A 60 2.13 4.60 5.17
CA THR A 60 2.59 5.07 6.48
C THR A 60 2.40 6.57 6.66
N HIS A 61 2.69 7.38 5.63
CA HIS A 61 2.59 8.84 5.68
C HIS A 61 2.62 9.47 4.28
N GLU A 62 2.48 10.78 4.21
CA GLU A 62 2.16 11.56 2.99
C GLU A 62 3.34 11.94 2.09
N HIS A 63 4.58 11.61 2.47
CA HIS A 63 5.72 12.02 1.65
C HIS A 63 5.73 11.35 0.29
N VAL A 64 6.23 12.09 -0.71
CA VAL A 64 6.20 11.68 -2.13
C VAL A 64 6.91 10.36 -2.40
N ASP A 65 7.95 10.05 -1.64
CA ASP A 65 8.74 8.82 -1.72
C ASP A 65 8.05 7.59 -1.09
N HIS A 66 6.85 7.77 -0.55
CA HIS A 66 5.98 6.70 -0.05
C HIS A 66 4.68 6.59 -0.85
N VAL A 67 4.13 7.73 -1.30
CA VAL A 67 2.76 7.84 -1.85
C VAL A 67 2.71 7.71 -3.37
N LEU A 68 3.68 8.25 -4.13
CA LEU A 68 3.51 8.33 -5.58
C LEU A 68 3.44 6.98 -6.28
N GLY A 69 4.09 5.96 -5.73
CA GLY A 69 3.94 4.59 -6.21
C GLY A 69 2.53 4.04 -6.02
N ILE A 70 1.81 4.46 -4.97
CA ILE A 70 0.41 4.08 -4.74
C ILE A 70 -0.49 4.56 -5.89
N ILE A 71 -0.28 5.77 -6.38
CA ILE A 71 -1.03 6.32 -7.52
C ILE A 71 -0.87 5.44 -8.76
N TRP A 72 0.35 4.94 -9.01
CA TRP A 72 0.61 4.01 -10.10
C TRP A 72 -0.05 2.66 -9.90
N LEU A 73 -0.06 2.13 -8.67
CA LEU A 73 -0.74 0.87 -8.35
C LEU A 73 -2.26 1.00 -8.54
N VAL A 74 -2.88 2.06 -8.02
CA VAL A 74 -4.31 2.36 -8.22
C VAL A 74 -4.64 2.40 -9.71
N ARG A 75 -3.82 3.12 -10.51
CA ARG A 75 -4.01 3.16 -11.96
C ARG A 75 -3.96 1.77 -12.59
N MET A 76 -2.92 1.00 -12.29
CA MET A 76 -2.69 -0.30 -12.94
C MET A 76 -3.70 -1.35 -12.51
N ILE A 77 -4.01 -1.42 -11.21
CA ILE A 77 -4.99 -2.34 -10.65
C ILE A 77 -6.39 -2.00 -11.19
N GLY A 78 -6.79 -0.72 -11.20
CA GLY A 78 -8.06 -0.30 -11.77
C GLY A 78 -8.19 -0.57 -13.28
N GLN A 79 -7.10 -0.49 -14.04
CA GLN A 79 -7.09 -0.94 -15.44
C GLN A 79 -7.28 -2.45 -15.55
N ARG A 80 -6.67 -3.25 -14.67
CA ARG A 80 -6.87 -4.71 -14.62
C ARG A 80 -8.28 -5.09 -14.20
N MET A 81 -8.90 -4.33 -13.28
CA MET A 81 -10.33 -4.47 -12.93
C MET A 81 -11.22 -4.25 -14.15
N ASN A 82 -10.94 -3.21 -14.96
CA ASN A 82 -11.66 -2.96 -16.21
C ASN A 82 -11.52 -4.08 -17.26
N GLN A 83 -10.40 -4.79 -17.22
CA GLN A 83 -10.11 -5.90 -18.13
C GLN A 83 -10.60 -7.26 -17.61
N GLY A 84 -11.19 -7.30 -16.41
CA GLY A 84 -11.59 -8.56 -15.76
C GLY A 84 -10.39 -9.43 -15.32
N LYS A 85 -9.20 -8.83 -15.15
CA LYS A 85 -7.96 -9.53 -14.79
C LYS A 85 -7.59 -9.41 -13.32
N TYR A 86 -8.28 -8.57 -12.57
CA TYR A 86 -8.09 -8.42 -11.14
C TYR A 86 -9.38 -8.83 -10.45
N GLU A 87 -9.32 -9.87 -9.64
CA GLU A 87 -10.43 -10.40 -8.87
C GLU A 87 -10.44 -9.77 -7.46
N GLY A 88 -11.65 -9.58 -6.88
CA GLY A 88 -11.81 -8.99 -5.55
C GLY A 88 -11.53 -7.49 -5.51
N ASP A 89 -11.23 -7.00 -4.32
CA ASP A 89 -11.10 -5.59 -4.00
C ASP A 89 -9.68 -5.24 -3.54
N LEU A 90 -9.31 -3.98 -3.70
CA LEU A 90 -8.09 -3.39 -3.14
C LEU A 90 -8.46 -2.53 -1.93
N ARG A 91 -7.84 -2.78 -0.78
CA ARG A 91 -7.94 -1.95 0.42
C ARG A 91 -6.64 -1.20 0.65
N ILE A 92 -6.77 0.10 0.89
CA ILE A 92 -5.65 0.99 1.19
C ILE A 92 -5.87 1.52 2.61
N TYR A 93 -5.05 1.05 3.53
CA TYR A 93 -5.07 1.44 4.94
C TYR A 93 -4.19 2.67 5.13
N CYS A 94 -4.72 3.71 5.72
CA CYS A 94 -3.98 4.92 6.09
C CYS A 94 -4.83 5.80 7.02
N HIS A 95 -4.25 6.83 7.61
CA HIS A 95 -5.02 7.81 8.38
C HIS A 95 -5.88 8.71 7.46
N GLU A 96 -6.91 9.36 8.02
CA GLU A 96 -7.94 10.10 7.28
C GLU A 96 -7.38 11.17 6.34
N GLU A 97 -6.52 12.05 6.84
CA GLU A 97 -5.93 13.13 6.04
C GLU A 97 -5.12 12.60 4.84
N LEU A 98 -4.45 11.46 5.00
CA LEU A 98 -3.69 10.83 3.92
C LEU A 98 -4.62 10.19 2.88
N ALA A 99 -5.74 9.59 3.31
CA ALA A 99 -6.76 9.07 2.42
C ALA A 99 -7.32 10.16 1.50
N GLU A 100 -7.65 11.32 2.07
CA GLU A 100 -8.13 12.49 1.30
C GLU A 100 -7.10 12.97 0.27
N LYS A 101 -5.81 13.06 0.66
CA LYS A 101 -4.73 13.49 -0.23
C LYS A 101 -4.53 12.52 -1.39
N ILE A 102 -4.47 11.21 -1.12
CA ILE A 102 -4.31 10.20 -2.17
C ILE A 102 -5.52 10.22 -3.10
N GLN A 103 -6.74 10.28 -2.58
CA GLN A 103 -7.96 10.38 -3.40
C GLN A 103 -7.95 11.63 -4.29
N ALA A 104 -7.53 12.78 -3.76
CA ALA A 104 -7.42 14.02 -4.54
C ALA A 104 -6.44 13.85 -5.70
N ILE A 105 -5.24 13.31 -5.47
CA ILE A 105 -4.24 13.06 -6.52
C ILE A 105 -4.79 12.09 -7.57
N VAL A 106 -5.43 10.99 -7.15
CA VAL A 106 -6.05 10.02 -8.04
C VAL A 106 -7.10 10.70 -8.94
N ASN A 107 -8.01 11.46 -8.36
CA ASN A 107 -9.09 12.13 -9.08
C ASN A 107 -8.57 13.19 -10.09
N MET A 108 -7.47 13.87 -9.75
CA MET A 108 -6.87 14.88 -10.63
C MET A 108 -6.03 14.28 -11.77
N THR A 109 -5.47 13.08 -11.60
CA THR A 109 -4.42 12.57 -12.50
C THR A 109 -4.78 11.28 -13.22
N ILE A 110 -5.79 10.55 -12.75
CA ILE A 110 -6.18 9.24 -13.30
C ILE A 110 -7.46 9.33 -14.11
N GLN A 111 -7.54 8.52 -15.16
CA GLN A 111 -8.69 8.48 -16.07
C GLN A 111 -9.97 8.04 -15.34
N GLN A 112 -11.10 8.67 -15.65
CA GLN A 112 -12.40 8.42 -15.06
C GLN A 112 -12.82 6.93 -15.07
N LYS A 113 -12.47 6.20 -16.12
CA LYS A 113 -12.73 4.76 -16.21
C LYS A 113 -12.04 3.90 -15.14
N VAL A 114 -11.00 4.44 -14.49
CA VAL A 114 -10.33 3.83 -13.32
C VAL A 114 -10.93 4.39 -12.04
N CYS A 115 -11.13 5.73 -11.99
CA CYS A 115 -11.70 6.39 -10.81
C CYS A 115 -13.09 5.87 -10.41
N LYS A 116 -13.86 5.32 -11.34
CA LYS A 116 -15.16 4.69 -11.02
C LYS A 116 -15.07 3.54 -10.00
N HIS A 117 -13.90 2.92 -9.86
CA HIS A 117 -13.68 1.86 -8.86
C HIS A 117 -13.41 2.41 -7.46
N MET A 118 -13.13 3.74 -7.33
CA MET A 118 -12.89 4.37 -6.03
C MET A 118 -14.17 4.36 -5.19
N GLY A 119 -14.06 3.92 -3.94
CA GLY A 119 -15.18 3.75 -3.03
C GLY A 119 -15.99 2.46 -3.24
N GLU A 120 -15.81 1.77 -4.37
CA GLU A 120 -16.43 0.47 -4.66
C GLU A 120 -15.42 -0.67 -4.46
N ARG A 121 -14.58 -0.90 -5.46
CA ARG A 121 -13.57 -1.98 -5.47
C ARG A 121 -12.17 -1.53 -5.05
N ILE A 122 -11.90 -0.23 -5.05
CA ILE A 122 -10.69 0.38 -4.47
C ILE A 122 -11.15 1.21 -3.28
N GLN A 123 -10.90 0.71 -2.09
CA GLN A 123 -11.44 1.25 -0.85
C GLN A 123 -10.32 1.80 0.02
N PHE A 124 -10.56 2.98 0.62
CA PHE A 124 -9.73 3.49 1.71
C PHE A 124 -10.31 3.03 3.04
N ASP A 125 -9.58 2.18 3.73
CA ASP A 125 -9.90 1.79 5.11
C ASP A 125 -9.14 2.73 6.05
N VAL A 126 -9.82 3.79 6.47
CA VAL A 126 -9.24 4.79 7.39
C VAL A 126 -9.02 4.17 8.75
N VAL A 127 -7.77 4.21 9.20
CA VAL A 127 -7.35 3.66 10.49
C VAL A 127 -6.98 4.76 11.49
N LYS A 128 -7.29 4.51 12.76
CA LYS A 128 -6.96 5.34 13.92
C LYS A 128 -5.99 4.60 14.83
N ASP A 129 -5.42 5.33 15.78
CA ASP A 129 -4.56 4.75 16.80
C ASP A 129 -5.30 3.65 17.59
N GLY A 130 -4.69 2.46 17.65
CA GLY A 130 -5.26 1.27 18.28
C GLY A 130 -6.23 0.45 17.41
N ASP A 131 -6.60 0.92 16.22
CA ASP A 131 -7.48 0.16 15.32
C ASP A 131 -6.83 -1.15 14.87
N SER A 132 -7.64 -2.22 14.77
CA SER A 132 -7.17 -3.52 14.32
C SER A 132 -7.95 -4.03 13.11
N ARG A 133 -7.25 -4.73 12.23
CA ARG A 133 -7.80 -5.41 11.04
C ARG A 133 -7.20 -6.80 10.91
N THR A 134 -7.79 -7.62 10.08
CA THR A 134 -7.21 -8.91 9.70
C THR A 134 -6.63 -8.79 8.29
N ILE A 135 -5.31 -8.95 8.17
CA ILE A 135 -4.57 -8.90 6.91
C ILE A 135 -3.75 -10.18 6.77
N LEU A 136 -3.81 -10.85 5.63
CA LEU A 136 -3.20 -12.18 5.40
C LEU A 136 -3.56 -13.20 6.48
N GLY A 137 -4.77 -13.11 7.02
CA GLY A 137 -5.24 -13.98 8.12
C GLY A 137 -4.57 -13.73 9.47
N CYS A 138 -3.87 -12.61 9.63
CA CYS A 138 -3.19 -12.19 10.86
C CYS A 138 -3.81 -10.92 11.43
N PRO A 139 -3.95 -10.79 12.77
CA PRO A 139 -4.31 -9.52 13.39
C PRO A 139 -3.22 -8.47 13.16
N VAL A 140 -3.63 -7.31 12.68
CA VAL A 140 -2.78 -6.14 12.46
C VAL A 140 -3.37 -4.98 13.25
N THR A 141 -2.59 -4.40 14.16
CA THR A 141 -2.98 -3.23 14.94
C THR A 141 -2.17 -2.03 14.50
N PHE A 142 -2.85 -0.96 14.11
CA PHE A 142 -2.24 0.30 13.66
C PHE A 142 -2.04 1.24 14.85
N PHE A 143 -1.00 2.05 14.80
CA PHE A 143 -0.72 3.04 15.83
C PHE A 143 -0.10 4.31 15.26
N ASP A 144 -0.42 5.45 15.88
CA ASP A 144 0.22 6.73 15.59
C ASP A 144 1.60 6.74 16.26
N ILE A 145 2.65 7.01 15.48
CA ILE A 145 4.03 7.07 16.03
C ILE A 145 4.35 8.40 16.72
N GLY A 146 3.42 9.35 16.75
CA GLY A 146 3.61 10.66 17.39
C GLY A 146 4.63 11.56 16.69
N SER A 147 4.81 11.42 15.38
CA SER A 147 5.74 12.25 14.61
C SER A 147 5.34 13.73 14.64
N THR A 148 6.31 14.62 14.87
CA THR A 148 6.11 16.07 14.91
C THR A 148 6.22 16.75 13.52
N LYS A 149 6.69 16.02 12.50
CA LYS A 149 6.90 16.58 11.15
C LYS A 149 5.74 16.32 10.20
N ALA A 150 5.25 15.10 10.18
CA ALA A 150 4.09 14.68 9.42
C ALA A 150 3.39 13.58 10.21
N LYS A 151 2.08 13.50 10.13
CA LYS A 151 1.33 12.42 10.77
C LYS A 151 1.74 11.09 10.14
N GLN A 152 2.23 10.18 10.96
CA GLN A 152 2.75 8.90 10.53
C GLN A 152 2.18 7.78 11.38
N PHE A 153 1.82 6.69 10.71
CA PHE A 153 1.32 5.49 11.36
C PHE A 153 2.29 4.33 11.13
N GLY A 154 2.37 3.47 12.13
CA GLY A 154 2.98 2.17 12.07
C GLY A 154 1.95 1.09 12.31
N PHE A 155 2.39 -0.17 12.28
CA PHE A 155 1.53 -1.29 12.65
C PHE A 155 2.32 -2.38 13.36
N THR A 156 1.60 -3.20 14.12
CA THR A 156 2.09 -4.48 14.65
C THR A 156 1.25 -5.60 14.07
N MET A 157 1.88 -6.60 13.47
CA MET A 157 1.23 -7.80 12.95
C MET A 157 1.55 -9.00 13.85
N GLN A 158 0.52 -9.68 14.34
CA GLN A 158 0.66 -10.92 15.09
C GLN A 158 0.77 -12.08 14.11
N LEU A 159 1.97 -12.62 13.94
CA LEU A 159 2.22 -13.71 12.98
C LEU A 159 1.59 -15.03 13.44
N LYS A 160 1.24 -15.89 12.48
CA LYS A 160 0.75 -17.27 12.74
C LYS A 160 1.71 -18.10 13.60
N SER A 161 3.00 -17.76 13.63
CA SER A 161 4.03 -18.38 14.47
C SER A 161 4.03 -17.94 15.93
N GLY A 162 3.14 -17.02 16.33
CA GLY A 162 3.12 -16.41 17.66
C GLY A 162 4.10 -15.23 17.84
N LYS A 163 4.96 -14.95 16.85
CA LYS A 163 5.85 -13.78 16.87
C LYS A 163 5.10 -12.51 16.44
N LYS A 164 5.63 -11.36 16.86
CA LYS A 164 5.16 -10.05 16.41
C LYS A 164 6.15 -9.47 15.38
N PHE A 165 5.60 -8.82 14.38
CA PHE A 165 6.31 -7.96 13.42
C PHE A 165 5.80 -6.54 13.63
N THR A 166 6.73 -5.60 13.81
CA THR A 166 6.42 -4.17 14.00
C THR A 166 7.33 -3.34 13.12
#